data_fd911bd9b078e20ccd79d37f4bffe3f9
#
_entry.id   fd911bd9b078e20ccd79d37f4bffe3f9
#
_cell.length_a   1.000
_cell.length_b   1.000
_cell.length_c   1.000
_cell.angle_alpha   90.00
_cell.angle_beta   90.00
_cell.angle_gamma   90.00
#
_symmetry.space_group_name_H-M   'P 1'
#
loop_
_entity.id
_entity.type
_entity.pdbx_description
1 polymer ?
#
loop_
_entity_poly.entity_id
_entity_poly.type
_entity_poly.pdbx_seq_one_letter_code
_entity_poly.pdbx_strand_id
1 'polypeptide(L)'
;MVLALLLQVVAGAVLGKVAAVLGAAVTAFAAGYGIGKIGTSAMEAIARQPESAGDVRNSMSIVAGMIEGAALFAIIVCLLAIVLK
;
A
#
# COMPACT_ATOMS: atom_id res chain seq x y z
N MET A 1 -15.36 -35.94 13.87
CA MET A 1 -15.01 -35.71 12.48
C MET A 1 -15.66 -34.46 11.89
N VAL A 2 -16.98 -34.31 12.00
CA VAL A 2 -17.67 -33.12 11.53
C VAL A 2 -17.14 -31.87 12.24
N LEU A 3 -16.93 -31.94 13.54
CA LEU A 3 -16.40 -30.82 14.31
C LEU A 3 -15.01 -30.42 13.82
N ALA A 4 -14.15 -31.40 13.52
CA ALA A 4 -12.82 -31.11 13.00
C ALA A 4 -12.89 -30.40 11.64
N LEU A 5 -13.79 -30.81 10.76
CA LEU A 5 -13.98 -30.18 9.47
C LEU A 5 -14.50 -28.75 9.63
N LEU A 6 -15.45 -28.53 10.54
CA LEU A 6 -15.98 -27.19 10.83
C LEU A 6 -14.89 -26.28 11.38
N LEU A 7 -14.04 -26.78 12.25
CA LEU A 7 -12.93 -26.01 12.82
C LEU A 7 -11.91 -25.63 11.74
N GLN A 8 -11.65 -26.54 10.79
CA GLN A 8 -10.74 -26.23 9.67
C GLN A 8 -11.30 -25.13 8.77
N VAL A 9 -12.59 -25.18 8.48
CA VAL A 9 -13.24 -24.15 7.65
C VAL A 9 -13.17 -22.78 8.34
N VAL A 10 -13.47 -22.73 9.64
CA VAL A 10 -13.42 -21.47 10.41
C VAL A 10 -11.99 -20.95 10.48
N ALA A 11 -11.01 -21.81 10.75
CA ALA A 11 -9.61 -21.42 10.81
C ALA A 11 -9.12 -20.88 9.48
N GLY A 12 -9.53 -21.50 8.37
CA GLY A 12 -9.19 -21.02 7.03
C GLY A 12 -9.77 -19.66 6.72
N ALA A 13 -11.02 -19.41 7.10
CA ALA A 13 -11.67 -18.13 6.90
C ALA A 13 -11.00 -17.02 7.72
N VAL A 14 -10.66 -17.30 8.99
CA VAL A 14 -9.97 -16.35 9.85
C VAL A 14 -8.57 -16.04 9.31
N LEU A 15 -7.85 -17.07 8.91
CA LEU A 15 -6.50 -16.91 8.35
C LEU A 15 -6.52 -16.05 7.09
N GLY A 16 -7.51 -16.24 6.22
CA GLY A 16 -7.68 -15.41 5.02
C GLY A 16 -7.88 -13.95 5.34
N LYS A 17 -8.72 -13.64 6.35
CA LYS A 17 -8.95 -12.25 6.76
C LYS A 17 -7.71 -11.63 7.37
N VAL A 18 -7.00 -12.38 8.21
CA VAL A 18 -5.74 -11.90 8.81
C VAL A 18 -4.72 -11.60 7.71
N ALA A 19 -4.58 -12.50 6.74
CA ALA A 19 -3.66 -12.31 5.63
C ALA A 19 -4.00 -11.06 4.81
N ALA A 20 -5.30 -10.84 4.53
CA ALA A 20 -5.75 -9.67 3.78
C ALA A 20 -5.46 -8.37 4.53
N VAL A 21 -5.73 -8.34 5.83
CA VAL A 21 -5.48 -7.14 6.65
C VAL A 21 -3.99 -6.85 6.74
N LEU A 22 -3.16 -7.88 6.92
CA LEU A 22 -1.70 -7.73 6.94
C LEU A 22 -1.18 -7.27 5.58
N GLY A 23 -1.72 -7.81 4.49
CA GLY A 23 -1.36 -7.38 3.14
C GLY A 23 -1.65 -5.91 2.92
N ALA A 24 -2.82 -5.45 3.35
CA ALA A 24 -3.17 -4.03 3.26
C ALA A 24 -2.24 -3.16 4.10
N ALA A 25 -1.93 -3.60 5.31
CA ALA A 25 -1.05 -2.86 6.22
C ALA A 25 0.37 -2.75 5.64
N VAL A 26 0.92 -3.85 5.10
CA VAL A 26 2.24 -3.87 4.47
C VAL A 26 2.26 -2.95 3.25
N THR A 27 1.21 -2.99 2.43
CA THR A 27 1.09 -2.13 1.25
C THR A 27 1.07 -0.66 1.66
N ALA A 28 0.29 -0.30 2.67
CA ALA A 28 0.23 1.08 3.16
C ALA A 28 1.58 1.54 3.70
N PHE A 29 2.26 0.69 4.46
CA PHE A 29 3.60 0.98 4.97
C PHE A 29 4.59 1.18 3.82
N ALA A 30 4.58 0.28 2.86
CA ALA A 30 5.50 0.33 1.71
C ALA A 30 5.28 1.59 0.87
N ALA A 31 4.01 1.95 0.62
CA ALA A 31 3.67 3.17 -0.11
C ALA A 31 4.14 4.41 0.65
N GLY A 32 3.88 4.47 1.95
CA GLY A 32 4.31 5.58 2.79
C GLY A 32 5.82 5.72 2.81
N TYR A 33 6.53 4.62 2.93
CA TYR A 33 7.99 4.61 2.90
C TYR A 33 8.52 5.11 1.56
N GLY A 34 7.97 4.61 0.46
CA GLY A 34 8.40 5.02 -0.88
C GLY A 34 8.13 6.48 -1.15
N ILE A 35 6.93 6.96 -0.82
CA ILE A 35 6.57 8.37 -0.99
C ILE A 35 7.41 9.25 -0.09
N GLY A 36 7.68 8.82 1.14
CA GLY A 36 8.56 9.55 2.05
C GLY A 36 9.96 9.72 1.49
N LYS A 37 10.51 8.69 0.88
CA LYS A 37 11.82 8.76 0.21
C LYS A 37 11.81 9.75 -0.95
N ILE A 38 10.77 9.72 -1.76
CA ILE A 38 10.59 10.65 -2.89
C ILE A 38 10.51 12.07 -2.35
N GLY A 39 9.70 12.29 -1.31
CA GLY A 39 9.52 13.60 -0.71
C GLY A 39 10.82 14.17 -0.16
N THR A 40 11.57 13.37 0.59
CA THR A 40 12.86 13.80 1.14
C THR A 40 13.82 14.17 0.03
N SER A 41 13.95 13.34 -0.99
CA SER A 41 14.84 13.61 -2.14
C SER A 41 14.42 14.87 -2.89
N ALA A 42 13.11 15.06 -3.07
CA ALA A 42 12.58 16.22 -3.76
C ALA A 42 12.87 17.51 -2.97
N MET A 43 12.68 17.47 -1.66
CA MET A 43 12.96 18.66 -0.82
C MET A 43 14.45 19.01 -0.83
N GLU A 44 15.32 18.02 -0.77
CA GLU A 44 16.76 18.23 -0.87
C GLU A 44 17.14 18.83 -2.22
N ALA A 45 16.54 18.35 -3.31
CA ALA A 45 16.79 18.88 -4.64
C ALA A 45 16.36 20.32 -4.76
N ILE A 46 15.19 20.68 -4.23
CA ILE A 46 14.68 22.06 -4.24
C ILE A 46 15.61 22.97 -3.42
N ALA A 47 16.10 22.46 -2.28
CA ALA A 47 17.01 23.23 -1.43
C ALA A 47 18.33 23.54 -2.16
N ARG A 48 18.81 22.62 -3.00
CA ARG A 48 20.03 22.83 -3.78
C ARG A 48 19.82 23.68 -5.02
N GLN A 49 18.65 23.54 -5.65
CA GLN A 49 18.32 24.25 -6.90
C GLN A 49 16.90 24.82 -6.80
N PRO A 50 16.73 25.93 -6.08
CA PRO A 50 15.39 26.51 -5.89
C PRO A 50 14.70 26.89 -7.20
N GLU A 51 15.46 27.18 -8.25
CA GLU A 51 14.92 27.50 -9.57
C GLU A 51 14.23 26.30 -10.23
N SER A 52 14.53 25.09 -9.79
CA SER A 52 13.92 23.85 -10.31
C SER A 52 12.71 23.42 -9.49
N ALA A 53 12.27 24.18 -8.50
CA ALA A 53 11.22 23.79 -7.56
C ALA A 53 9.94 23.32 -8.26
N GLY A 54 9.51 24.04 -9.32
CA GLY A 54 8.31 23.69 -10.08
C GLY A 54 8.41 22.34 -10.75
N ASP A 55 9.53 22.08 -11.43
CA ASP A 55 9.75 20.80 -12.12
C ASP A 55 9.86 19.65 -11.14
N VAL A 56 10.55 19.85 -10.02
CA VAL A 56 10.70 18.82 -8.99
C VAL A 56 9.35 18.48 -8.37
N ARG A 57 8.53 19.47 -8.07
CA ARG A 57 7.19 19.24 -7.52
C ARG A 57 6.32 18.45 -8.47
N ASN A 58 6.36 18.79 -9.77
CA ASN A 58 5.57 18.08 -10.78
C ASN A 58 6.00 16.62 -10.87
N SER A 59 7.29 16.37 -10.98
CA SER A 59 7.83 15.01 -11.08
C SER A 59 7.53 14.21 -9.82
N MET A 60 7.71 14.80 -8.66
CA MET A 60 7.40 14.17 -7.37
C MET A 60 5.94 13.76 -7.29
N SER A 61 5.03 14.67 -7.67
CA SER A 61 3.60 14.41 -7.60
C SER A 61 3.19 13.27 -8.52
N ILE A 62 3.75 13.21 -9.72
CA ILE A 62 3.46 12.13 -10.68
C ILE A 62 3.91 10.79 -10.13
N VAL A 63 5.15 10.70 -9.66
CA VAL A 63 5.69 9.43 -9.14
C VAL A 63 4.97 9.01 -7.86
N ALA A 64 4.69 9.95 -6.96
CA ALA A 64 3.92 9.66 -5.76
C ALA A 64 2.52 9.15 -6.10
N GLY A 65 1.89 9.74 -7.11
CA GLY A 65 0.59 9.29 -7.61
C GLY A 65 0.63 7.86 -8.17
N MET A 66 1.71 7.51 -8.86
CA MET A 66 1.90 6.13 -9.34
C MET A 66 1.97 5.13 -8.20
N ILE A 67 2.70 5.44 -7.14
CA ILE A 67 2.81 4.58 -5.96
C ILE A 67 1.45 4.48 -5.26
N GLU A 68 0.77 5.61 -5.09
CA GLU A 68 -0.56 5.64 -4.47
C GLU A 68 -1.57 4.81 -5.28
N GLY A 69 -1.55 4.93 -6.60
CA GLY A 69 -2.44 4.16 -7.46
C GLY A 69 -2.20 2.67 -7.33
N ALA A 70 -0.95 2.24 -7.40
CA ALA A 70 -0.60 0.83 -7.25
C ALA A 70 -0.98 0.30 -5.87
N ALA A 71 -0.72 1.09 -4.81
CA ALA A 71 -1.06 0.72 -3.44
C ALA A 71 -2.58 0.62 -3.26
N LEU A 72 -3.33 1.53 -3.84
CA LEU A 72 -4.79 1.52 -3.77
C LEU A 72 -5.36 0.25 -4.41
N PHE A 73 -4.87 -0.14 -5.59
CA PHE A 73 -5.28 -1.39 -6.21
C PHE A 73 -4.96 -2.61 -5.35
N ALA A 74 -3.78 -2.64 -4.74
CA ALA A 74 -3.41 -3.75 -3.86
C ALA A 74 -4.32 -3.83 -2.63
N ILE A 75 -4.66 -2.70 -2.04
CA ILE A 75 -5.57 -2.64 -0.89
C ILE A 75 -6.98 -3.06 -1.30
N ILE A 76 -7.42 -2.69 -2.49
CA ILE A 76 -8.72 -3.12 -3.03
C ILE A 76 -8.76 -4.64 -3.19
N VAL A 77 -7.67 -5.25 -3.67
CA VAL A 77 -7.57 -6.72 -3.76
C VAL A 77 -7.73 -7.34 -2.37
N CYS A 78 -7.10 -6.77 -1.35
CA CYS A 78 -7.24 -7.25 0.02
C CYS A 78 -8.68 -7.10 0.52
N LEU A 79 -9.33 -5.98 0.21
CA LEU A 79 -10.73 -5.76 0.56
C LEU A 79 -11.64 -6.81 -0.10
N LEU A 80 -11.42 -7.08 -1.38
CA LEU A 80 -12.20 -8.08 -2.10
C LEU A 80 -11.99 -9.48 -1.51
N ALA A 81 -10.80 -9.78 -1.05
CA ALA A 81 -10.53 -11.07 -0.41
C ALA A 81 -11.33 -11.24 0.88
N ILE A 82 -11.67 -10.16 1.57
CA ILE A 82 -12.50 -10.20 2.79
C ILE A 82 -13.99 -10.27 2.42
N VAL A 83 -14.40 -9.48 1.45
CA VAL A 83 -15.82 -9.29 1.11
C VAL A 83 -16.36 -10.43 0.26
N LEU A 84 -15.58 -10.90 -0.71
CA LEU A 84 -15.99 -11.99 -1.60
C LEU A 84 -15.67 -13.33 -0.97
N LYS A 85 -16.56 -14.30 -1.19
CA LYS A 85 -16.42 -15.65 -0.64
C LYS A 85 -15.85 -16.61 -1.69
#